data_229695024049dd8a34d56d8d5d0126ec
#
_entry.id   229695024049dd8a34d56d8d5d0126ec
#
_cell.length_a   1.000
_cell.length_b   1.000
_cell.length_c   1.000
_cell.angle_alpha   90.00
_cell.angle_beta   90.00
_cell.angle_gamma   90.00
#
_symmetry.space_group_name_H-M   'P 1'
#
loop_
_entity.id
_entity.type
_entity.pdbx_description
1 polymer ?
#
loop_
_entity_poly.entity_id
_entity_poly.type
_entity_poly.pdbx_seq_one_letter_code
_entity_poly.pdbx_strand_id
1 'polypeptide(L)'
;TRSLKLMVQNSNAEKAIFKGGTSLSKAHKIGNRFSEDIDIAISDADTLTGNQLKMLIKKIAKEMTSGLEEVVVPGVTSKGSRYYKAMYSYPNVLGKAIKETVNIGQLLVEINSFANPYPYVSKSIDCFIAQFFHQTGNDALVEEYGLQFFILNVLDKRQTLTEKLVSLIRFSLSDNYTYDVA
;
A
#
# COMPACT_ATOMS: atom_id res chain seq x y z
N THR A 1 1.96 3.74 6.93
CA THR A 1 3.20 3.10 7.41
C THR A 1 2.90 1.93 8.35
N ARG A 2 2.02 2.07 9.39
CA ARG A 2 1.67 0.99 10.33
C ARG A 2 1.24 -0.30 9.62
N SER A 3 0.32 -0.24 8.66
CA SER A 3 -0.16 -1.42 7.91
C SER A 3 0.96 -2.14 7.15
N LEU A 4 1.90 -1.42 6.56
CA LEU A 4 3.08 -2.01 5.92
C LEU A 4 4.01 -2.68 6.95
N LYS A 5 4.18 -2.08 8.14
CA LYS A 5 4.96 -2.68 9.24
C LYS A 5 4.32 -4.00 9.72
N LEU A 6 3.00 -4.03 9.87
CA LEU A 6 2.28 -5.26 10.20
C LEU A 6 2.41 -6.33 9.10
N MET A 7 2.39 -5.93 7.83
CA MET A 7 2.59 -6.84 6.70
C MET A 7 3.94 -7.54 6.75
N VAL A 8 5.04 -6.83 7.03
CA VAL A 8 6.38 -7.43 7.05
C VAL A 8 6.63 -8.35 8.24
N GLN A 9 5.82 -8.26 9.28
CA GLN A 9 5.85 -9.18 10.41
C GLN A 9 5.21 -10.55 10.08
N ASN A 10 4.54 -10.65 8.93
CA ASN A 10 3.92 -11.87 8.45
C ASN A 10 4.96 -12.84 7.87
N SER A 11 4.76 -14.14 8.07
CA SER A 11 5.58 -15.21 7.50
C SER A 11 5.59 -15.25 5.96
N ASN A 12 4.67 -14.55 5.29
CA ASN A 12 4.58 -14.47 3.82
C ASN A 12 4.96 -13.08 3.27
N ALA A 13 5.59 -12.24 4.08
CA ALA A 13 5.99 -10.88 3.69
C ALA A 13 6.89 -10.86 2.46
N GLU A 14 7.73 -11.89 2.27
CA GLU A 14 8.63 -12.03 1.13
C GLU A 14 7.89 -12.07 -0.21
N LYS A 15 6.64 -12.58 -0.23
CA LYS A 15 5.79 -12.64 -1.43
C LYS A 15 4.99 -11.37 -1.68
N ALA A 16 4.96 -10.45 -0.74
CA ALA A 16 4.22 -9.20 -0.81
C ALA A 16 5.13 -8.08 -1.31
N ILE A 17 4.93 -7.62 -2.53
CA ILE A 17 5.72 -6.56 -3.16
C ILE A 17 4.93 -5.26 -3.11
N PHE A 18 5.42 -4.27 -2.39
CA PHE A 18 4.83 -2.95 -2.30
C PHE A 18 5.02 -2.18 -3.60
N LYS A 19 3.95 -1.64 -4.16
CA LYS A 19 3.97 -0.96 -5.45
C LYS A 19 3.12 0.32 -5.45
N GLY A 20 2.83 0.83 -6.63
CA GLY A 20 1.94 1.97 -6.84
C GLY A 20 2.54 3.32 -6.45
N GLY A 21 1.71 4.36 -6.48
CA GLY A 21 2.14 5.74 -6.21
C GLY A 21 2.70 5.94 -4.81
N THR A 22 2.13 5.25 -3.82
CA THR A 22 2.57 5.32 -2.42
C THR A 22 3.97 4.74 -2.23
N SER A 23 4.36 3.72 -3.01
CA SER A 23 5.71 3.18 -2.98
C SER A 23 6.76 4.17 -3.50
N LEU A 24 6.40 4.99 -4.49
CA LEU A 24 7.30 6.03 -5.02
C LEU A 24 7.66 7.05 -3.94
N SER A 25 6.68 7.54 -3.17
CA SER A 25 6.94 8.52 -2.11
C SER A 25 7.61 7.89 -0.88
N LYS A 26 7.10 6.76 -0.38
CA LYS A 26 7.59 6.18 0.87
C LYS A 26 8.91 5.41 0.75
N ALA A 27 9.08 4.64 -0.32
CA ALA A 27 10.23 3.76 -0.49
C ALA A 27 11.30 4.34 -1.43
N HIS A 28 10.88 4.95 -2.52
CA HIS A 28 11.80 5.54 -3.49
C HIS A 28 12.11 7.01 -3.21
N LYS A 29 11.43 7.63 -2.24
CA LYS A 29 11.60 9.04 -1.84
C LYS A 29 11.39 10.01 -3.01
N ILE A 30 10.48 9.65 -3.92
CA ILE A 30 10.09 10.46 -5.07
C ILE A 30 8.79 11.18 -4.75
N GLY A 31 8.89 12.50 -4.54
CA GLY A 31 7.76 13.34 -4.16
C GLY A 31 7.39 13.23 -2.67
N ASN A 32 6.93 14.34 -2.11
CA ASN A 32 6.51 14.47 -0.71
C ASN A 32 4.99 14.65 -0.65
N ARG A 33 4.26 13.58 -0.97
CA ARG A 33 2.81 13.61 -0.89
C ARG A 33 2.28 12.60 0.12
N PHE A 34 1.17 12.93 0.74
CA PHE A 34 0.36 11.95 1.45
C PHE A 34 -0.36 11.05 0.45
N SER A 35 -0.58 9.80 0.82
CA SER A 35 -1.35 8.85 0.06
C SER A 35 -2.15 7.96 1.01
N GLU A 36 -3.38 7.68 0.63
CA GLU A 36 -4.36 6.90 1.39
C GLU A 36 -4.46 5.47 0.87
N ASP A 37 -3.72 5.14 -0.20
CA ASP A 37 -3.77 3.84 -0.86
C ASP A 37 -2.52 3.02 -0.54
N ILE A 38 -2.71 1.73 -0.36
CA ILE A 38 -1.63 0.74 -0.29
C ILE A 38 -1.87 -0.30 -1.37
N ASP A 39 -0.95 -0.36 -2.33
CA ASP A 39 -0.96 -1.33 -3.42
C ASP A 39 0.09 -2.41 -3.17
N ILE A 40 -0.34 -3.67 -3.17
CA ILE A 40 0.52 -4.84 -3.02
C ILE A 40 0.34 -5.77 -4.22
N ALA A 41 1.43 -6.25 -4.77
CA ALA A 41 1.42 -7.36 -5.72
C ALA A 41 1.98 -8.63 -5.08
N ILE A 42 1.48 -9.79 -5.49
CA ILE A 42 1.99 -11.09 -5.02
C ILE A 42 2.99 -11.61 -6.04
N SER A 43 4.23 -11.86 -5.60
CA SER A 43 5.25 -12.53 -6.41
C SER A 43 4.97 -14.03 -6.51
N ASP A 44 5.47 -14.64 -7.59
CA ASP A 44 5.38 -16.08 -7.82
C ASP A 44 3.95 -16.65 -7.70
N ALA A 45 2.95 -15.83 -8.03
CA ALA A 45 1.55 -16.22 -7.94
C ALA A 45 1.19 -17.43 -8.80
N ASP A 46 1.91 -17.63 -9.91
CA ASP A 46 1.70 -18.74 -10.84
C ASP A 46 2.19 -20.08 -10.28
N THR A 47 2.98 -20.07 -9.21
CA THR A 47 3.41 -21.30 -8.50
C THR A 47 2.35 -21.81 -7.52
N LEU A 48 1.29 -21.01 -7.28
CA LEU A 48 0.23 -21.30 -6.31
C LEU A 48 -1.06 -21.72 -7.01
N THR A 49 -1.77 -22.67 -6.42
CA THR A 49 -3.14 -22.95 -6.83
C THR A 49 -4.05 -21.77 -6.53
N GLY A 50 -5.18 -21.64 -7.23
CA GLY A 50 -6.14 -20.54 -6.99
C GLY A 50 -6.61 -20.44 -5.54
N ASN A 51 -6.77 -21.56 -4.84
CA ASN A 51 -7.13 -21.56 -3.41
C ASN A 51 -5.97 -21.11 -2.52
N GLN A 52 -4.76 -21.56 -2.77
CA GLN A 52 -3.57 -21.11 -2.02
C GLN A 52 -3.36 -19.62 -2.17
N LEU A 53 -3.45 -19.11 -3.40
CA LEU A 53 -3.33 -17.69 -3.69
C LEU A 53 -4.41 -16.85 -2.98
N LYS A 54 -5.67 -17.30 -3.06
CA LYS A 54 -6.78 -16.64 -2.34
C LYS A 54 -6.56 -16.59 -0.84
N MET A 55 -6.07 -17.70 -0.25
CA MET A 55 -5.77 -17.78 1.18
C MET A 55 -4.60 -16.85 1.55
N LEU A 56 -3.55 -16.80 0.73
CA LEU A 56 -2.40 -15.92 0.91
C LEU A 56 -2.82 -14.44 0.89
N ILE A 57 -3.57 -14.02 -0.14
CA ILE A 57 -4.07 -12.65 -0.26
C ILE A 57 -4.92 -12.26 0.96
N LYS A 58 -5.85 -13.11 1.38
CA LYS A 58 -6.69 -12.86 2.56
C LYS A 58 -5.87 -12.76 3.84
N LYS A 59 -4.85 -13.62 4.00
CA LYS A 59 -3.99 -13.61 5.18
C LYS A 59 -3.19 -12.30 5.25
N ILE A 60 -2.55 -11.89 4.15
CA ILE A 60 -1.82 -10.62 4.07
C ILE A 60 -2.76 -9.46 4.36
N ALA A 61 -3.93 -9.40 3.72
CA ALA A 61 -4.92 -8.34 3.96
C ALA A 61 -5.32 -8.25 5.42
N LYS A 62 -5.68 -9.37 6.05
CA LYS A 62 -6.09 -9.44 7.46
C LYS A 62 -5.01 -8.95 8.41
N GLU A 63 -3.76 -9.33 8.17
CA GLU A 63 -2.65 -8.96 9.06
C GLU A 63 -2.29 -7.48 8.92
N MET A 64 -2.15 -6.97 7.69
CA MET A 64 -1.80 -5.57 7.48
C MET A 64 -2.89 -4.58 7.91
N THR A 65 -4.13 -5.03 8.02
CA THR A 65 -5.27 -4.21 8.45
C THR A 65 -5.72 -4.49 9.88
N SER A 66 -4.91 -5.22 10.65
CA SER A 66 -5.22 -5.54 12.04
C SER A 66 -5.45 -4.28 12.88
N GLY A 67 -6.59 -4.22 13.57
CA GLY A 67 -7.03 -3.08 14.37
C GLY A 67 -7.65 -1.94 13.54
N LEU A 68 -7.93 -2.15 12.26
CA LEU A 68 -8.75 -1.26 11.44
C LEU A 68 -10.13 -1.88 11.22
N GLU A 69 -11.14 -1.04 11.02
CA GLU A 69 -12.51 -1.46 10.71
C GLU A 69 -12.75 -1.42 9.20
N GLU A 70 -13.22 -2.52 8.61
CA GLU A 70 -13.56 -2.55 7.19
C GLU A 70 -14.85 -1.80 6.93
N VAL A 71 -14.82 -0.91 5.93
CA VAL A 71 -15.98 -0.17 5.43
C VAL A 71 -16.35 -0.72 4.05
N VAL A 72 -17.53 -1.30 3.94
CA VAL A 72 -18.03 -1.80 2.65
C VAL A 72 -18.50 -0.61 1.81
N VAL A 73 -17.80 -0.37 0.70
CA VAL A 73 -18.14 0.68 -0.25
C VAL A 73 -18.61 0.03 -1.56
N PRO A 74 -19.89 0.21 -1.98
CA PRO A 74 -20.38 -0.31 -3.24
C PRO A 74 -19.52 0.17 -4.42
N GLY A 75 -19.17 -0.76 -5.32
CA GLY A 75 -18.32 -0.47 -6.47
C GLY A 75 -16.80 -0.40 -6.18
N VAL A 76 -16.40 -0.31 -4.91
CA VAL A 76 -14.97 -0.30 -4.51
C VAL A 76 -14.56 -1.66 -3.94
N THR A 77 -15.33 -2.20 -3.00
CA THR A 77 -14.99 -3.47 -2.34
C THR A 77 -15.08 -4.64 -3.31
N SER A 78 -13.98 -5.36 -3.49
CA SER A 78 -13.89 -6.56 -4.32
C SER A 78 -12.96 -7.59 -3.70
N LYS A 79 -13.41 -8.84 -3.55
CA LYS A 79 -12.68 -9.92 -2.87
C LYS A 79 -12.65 -11.21 -3.72
N GLY A 80 -11.93 -11.15 -4.83
CA GLY A 80 -11.73 -12.27 -5.74
C GLY A 80 -10.64 -13.25 -5.30
N SER A 81 -10.31 -14.20 -6.18
CA SER A 81 -9.23 -15.17 -5.95
C SER A 81 -7.84 -14.60 -6.24
N ARG A 82 -7.73 -13.65 -7.17
CA ARG A 82 -6.48 -13.01 -7.62
C ARG A 82 -6.44 -11.51 -7.31
N TYR A 83 -7.49 -10.98 -6.73
CA TYR A 83 -7.66 -9.56 -6.48
C TYR A 83 -8.43 -9.31 -5.18
N TYR A 84 -7.95 -8.40 -4.40
CA TYR A 84 -8.56 -7.95 -3.17
C TYR A 84 -8.49 -6.41 -3.14
N LYS A 85 -9.63 -5.77 -2.92
CA LYS A 85 -9.73 -4.32 -2.72
C LYS A 85 -10.75 -4.05 -1.64
N ALA A 86 -10.36 -3.34 -0.60
CA ALA A 86 -11.25 -2.97 0.49
C ALA A 86 -10.82 -1.66 1.12
N MET A 87 -11.82 -0.93 1.60
CA MET A 87 -11.65 0.30 2.35
C MET A 87 -11.65 0.00 3.85
N TYR A 88 -10.79 0.66 4.59
CA TYR A 88 -10.70 0.55 6.03
C TYR A 88 -10.78 1.93 6.68
N SER A 89 -11.46 2.02 7.83
CA SER A 89 -11.47 3.23 8.64
C SER A 89 -10.45 3.13 9.78
N TYR A 90 -9.90 4.27 10.14
CA TYR A 90 -9.10 4.43 11.35
C TYR A 90 -9.57 5.67 12.13
N PRO A 91 -9.38 5.69 13.48
CA PRO A 91 -9.84 6.81 14.29
C PRO A 91 -9.25 8.15 13.83
N ASN A 92 -10.12 9.11 13.55
CA ASN A 92 -9.70 10.47 13.27
C ASN A 92 -9.61 11.26 14.57
N VAL A 93 -8.39 11.57 15.00
CA VAL A 93 -8.12 12.34 16.23
C VAL A 93 -8.13 13.85 16.02
N LEU A 94 -8.20 14.33 14.78
CA LEU A 94 -8.07 15.76 14.45
C LEU A 94 -9.41 16.53 14.41
N GLY A 95 -10.53 15.87 14.72
CA GLY A 95 -11.85 16.48 14.79
C GLY A 95 -12.48 16.80 13.42
N LYS A 96 -13.68 17.42 13.46
CA LYS A 96 -14.50 17.66 12.26
C LYS A 96 -13.94 18.70 11.28
N ALA A 97 -13.12 19.64 11.76
CA ALA A 97 -12.68 20.79 10.99
C ALA A 97 -11.78 20.48 9.77
N ILE A 98 -11.16 19.29 9.73
CA ILE A 98 -10.24 18.91 8.65
C ILE A 98 -10.90 17.90 7.69
N LYS A 99 -12.13 17.44 7.97
CA LYS A 99 -12.84 16.47 7.14
C LYS A 99 -13.21 16.94 5.73
N GLU A 100 -13.23 18.24 5.50
CA GLU A 100 -13.72 18.80 4.22
C GLU A 100 -12.65 18.90 3.13
N THR A 101 -11.38 18.77 3.48
CA THR A 101 -10.26 18.95 2.54
C THR A 101 -9.47 17.68 2.21
N VAL A 102 -9.54 16.64 3.04
CA VAL A 102 -8.84 15.37 2.82
C VAL A 102 -9.72 14.23 3.37
N ASN A 103 -9.80 13.08 2.69
CA ASN A 103 -10.48 11.87 3.17
C ASN A 103 -9.77 11.25 4.39
N ILE A 104 -9.58 12.07 5.43
CA ILE A 104 -8.89 11.65 6.65
C ILE A 104 -9.73 10.58 7.35
N GLY A 105 -9.10 9.47 7.65
CA GLY A 105 -9.70 8.38 8.39
C GLY A 105 -10.02 7.14 7.53
N GLN A 106 -9.64 7.13 6.25
CA GLN A 106 -9.83 5.98 5.37
C GLN A 106 -8.49 5.51 4.77
N LEU A 107 -8.37 4.22 4.56
CA LEU A 107 -7.24 3.56 3.94
C LEU A 107 -7.77 2.57 2.90
N LEU A 108 -7.41 2.76 1.65
CA LEU A 108 -7.68 1.79 0.60
C LEU A 108 -6.54 0.77 0.55
N VAL A 109 -6.89 -0.50 0.61
CA VAL A 109 -5.92 -1.61 0.46
C VAL A 109 -6.27 -2.38 -0.79
N GLU A 110 -5.31 -2.47 -1.71
CA GLU A 110 -5.41 -3.26 -2.92
C GLU A 110 -4.29 -4.30 -2.95
N ILE A 111 -4.65 -5.58 -3.15
CA ILE A 111 -3.69 -6.68 -3.31
C ILE A 111 -4.06 -7.43 -4.58
N ASN A 112 -3.12 -7.57 -5.50
CA ASN A 112 -3.37 -8.28 -6.74
C ASN A 112 -2.20 -9.20 -7.15
N SER A 113 -2.50 -10.10 -8.11
CA SER A 113 -1.56 -11.06 -8.66
C SER A 113 -1.69 -11.19 -10.18
N PHE A 114 -2.05 -10.08 -10.85
CA PHE A 114 -2.31 -10.09 -12.29
C PHE A 114 -1.03 -10.09 -13.13
N ALA A 115 0.04 -9.52 -12.60
CA ALA A 115 1.34 -9.50 -13.24
C ALA A 115 2.41 -9.88 -12.22
N ASN A 116 3.49 -10.52 -12.68
CA ASN A 116 4.64 -10.78 -11.82
C ASN A 116 5.32 -9.43 -11.49
N PRO A 117 5.42 -9.05 -10.20
CA PRO A 117 5.99 -7.77 -9.77
C PRO A 117 7.53 -7.80 -9.80
N TYR A 118 8.10 -7.90 -10.97
CA TYR A 118 9.55 -7.96 -11.17
C TYR A 118 10.03 -6.90 -12.17
N PRO A 119 11.21 -6.31 -11.99
CA PRO A 119 12.12 -6.46 -10.84
C PRO A 119 11.64 -5.70 -9.59
N TYR A 120 12.00 -6.22 -8.43
CA TYR A 120 11.79 -5.54 -7.15
C TYR A 120 13.10 -5.44 -6.35
N VAL A 121 13.12 -4.55 -5.38
CA VAL A 121 14.29 -4.27 -4.53
C VAL A 121 13.85 -4.16 -3.07
N SER A 122 14.73 -4.56 -2.14
CA SER A 122 14.49 -4.33 -0.72
C SER A 122 14.76 -2.88 -0.37
N LYS A 123 13.83 -2.23 0.34
CA LYS A 123 13.90 -0.82 0.74
C LYS A 123 13.56 -0.67 2.22
N SER A 124 14.27 0.25 2.86
CA SER A 124 13.93 0.73 4.20
C SER A 124 12.76 1.71 4.13
N ILE A 125 11.77 1.51 4.98
CA ILE A 125 10.61 2.38 5.13
C ILE A 125 10.60 2.93 6.55
N ASP A 126 10.50 4.23 6.65
CA ASP A 126 10.26 4.98 7.87
C ASP A 126 8.95 5.79 7.79
N CYS A 127 8.46 6.29 8.90
CA CYS A 127 7.33 7.21 8.90
C CYS A 127 7.82 8.66 9.01
N PHE A 128 6.99 9.61 8.57
CA PHE A 128 7.33 11.04 8.64
C PHE A 128 7.54 11.53 10.09
N ILE A 129 6.86 10.92 11.05
CA ILE A 129 7.04 11.26 12.47
C ILE A 129 8.44 10.84 12.95
N ALA A 130 8.92 9.64 12.57
CA ALA A 130 10.29 9.22 12.89
C ALA A 130 11.32 10.14 12.25
N GLN A 131 11.13 10.50 10.97
CA GLN A 131 12.02 11.46 10.29
C GLN A 131 12.06 12.80 11.02
N PHE A 132 10.91 13.31 11.45
CA PHE A 132 10.83 14.54 12.24
C PHE A 132 11.58 14.42 13.58
N PHE A 133 11.41 13.32 14.31
CA PHE A 133 12.11 13.09 15.57
C PHE A 133 13.63 13.05 15.37
N HIS A 134 14.13 12.35 14.35
CA HIS A 134 15.55 12.34 14.00
C HIS A 134 16.07 13.75 13.67
N GLN A 135 15.32 14.53 12.86
CA GLN A 135 15.70 15.89 12.48
C GLN A 135 15.74 16.87 13.66
N THR A 136 14.95 16.61 14.71
CA THR A 136 14.85 17.47 15.89
C THR A 136 15.66 16.95 17.09
N GLY A 137 16.46 15.88 16.91
CA GLY A 137 17.29 15.30 17.96
C GLY A 137 16.52 14.56 19.06
N ASN A 138 15.30 14.10 18.74
CA ASN A 138 14.42 13.38 19.67
C ASN A 138 14.40 11.86 19.39
N ASP A 139 15.55 11.26 19.12
CA ASP A 139 15.68 9.85 18.71
C ASP A 139 15.08 8.86 19.72
N ALA A 140 15.12 9.17 21.01
CA ALA A 140 14.51 8.34 22.05
C ALA A 140 13.01 8.11 21.84
N LEU A 141 12.29 9.10 21.27
CA LEU A 141 10.87 8.99 20.98
C LEU A 141 10.58 7.98 19.84
N VAL A 142 11.55 7.76 18.95
CA VAL A 142 11.41 6.75 17.89
C VAL A 142 11.34 5.34 18.49
N GLU A 143 12.11 5.07 19.53
CA GLU A 143 12.06 3.80 20.26
C GLU A 143 10.82 3.70 21.14
N GLU A 144 10.52 4.74 21.91
CA GLU A 144 9.37 4.81 22.80
C GLU A 144 8.05 4.53 22.08
N TYR A 145 7.87 5.13 20.90
CA TYR A 145 6.66 4.95 20.08
C TYR A 145 6.72 3.81 19.06
N GLY A 146 7.79 3.02 19.05
CA GLY A 146 7.94 1.89 18.13
C GLY A 146 7.97 2.30 16.66
N LEU A 147 8.58 3.43 16.34
CA LEU A 147 8.59 4.03 15.00
C LEU A 147 9.83 3.66 14.18
N GLN A 148 10.62 2.68 14.60
CA GLN A 148 11.80 2.23 13.89
C GLN A 148 11.44 1.85 12.46
N PHE A 149 12.39 2.10 11.56
CA PHE A 149 12.28 1.65 10.16
C PHE A 149 12.14 0.13 10.07
N PHE A 150 11.62 -0.32 8.97
CA PHE A 150 11.56 -1.74 8.59
C PHE A 150 11.88 -1.88 7.11
N ILE A 151 12.25 -3.09 6.71
CA ILE A 151 12.62 -3.40 5.32
C ILE A 151 11.48 -4.18 4.69
N LEU A 152 11.14 -3.84 3.44
CA LEU A 152 10.21 -4.60 2.64
C LEU A 152 10.61 -4.60 1.16
N ASN A 153 10.06 -5.55 0.40
CA ASN A 153 10.25 -5.63 -1.03
C ASN A 153 9.34 -4.63 -1.74
N VAL A 154 9.92 -3.85 -2.64
CA VAL A 154 9.27 -2.75 -3.35
C VAL A 154 9.52 -2.91 -4.85
N LEU A 155 8.49 -2.75 -5.66
CA LEU A 155 8.62 -2.75 -7.12
C LEU A 155 9.62 -1.67 -7.57
N ASP A 156 10.49 -2.00 -8.52
CA ASP A 156 11.44 -1.02 -9.07
C ASP A 156 10.66 0.17 -9.66
N LYS A 157 11.16 1.38 -9.41
CA LYS A 157 10.50 2.62 -9.84
C LYS A 157 10.29 2.70 -11.35
N ARG A 158 11.20 2.10 -12.14
CA ARG A 158 11.08 2.05 -13.61
C ARG A 158 9.93 1.15 -14.03
N GLN A 159 9.75 0.02 -13.35
CA GLN A 159 8.62 -0.87 -13.59
C GLN A 159 7.30 -0.19 -13.21
N THR A 160 7.25 0.54 -12.09
CA THR A 160 6.08 1.34 -11.72
C THR A 160 5.76 2.39 -12.78
N LEU A 161 6.76 3.07 -13.34
CA LEU A 161 6.58 4.02 -14.44
C LEU A 161 6.04 3.32 -15.69
N THR A 162 6.61 2.18 -16.06
CA THR A 162 6.16 1.39 -17.20
C THR A 162 4.70 0.97 -17.05
N GLU A 163 4.30 0.46 -15.87
CA GLU A 163 2.90 0.11 -15.60
C GLU A 163 1.96 1.31 -15.76
N LYS A 164 2.37 2.49 -15.28
CA LYS A 164 1.59 3.72 -15.44
C LYS A 164 1.48 4.16 -16.90
N LEU A 165 2.57 4.12 -17.67
CA LEU A 165 2.55 4.47 -19.10
C LEU A 165 1.65 3.51 -19.89
N VAL A 166 1.77 2.21 -19.67
CA VAL A 166 0.91 1.20 -20.29
C VAL A 166 -0.56 1.42 -19.94
N SER A 167 -0.84 1.76 -18.69
CA SER A 167 -2.19 2.08 -18.24
C SER A 167 -2.74 3.30 -18.96
N LEU A 168 -1.97 4.38 -19.08
CA LEU A 168 -2.38 5.59 -19.82
C LEU A 168 -2.69 5.30 -21.30
N ILE A 169 -1.83 4.54 -21.97
CA ILE A 169 -2.05 4.11 -23.37
C ILE A 169 -3.34 3.28 -23.47
N ARG A 170 -3.51 2.32 -22.56
CA ARG A 170 -4.70 1.47 -22.54
C ARG A 170 -5.98 2.27 -22.33
N PHE A 171 -5.96 3.24 -21.44
CA PHE A 171 -7.11 4.12 -21.21
C PHE A 171 -7.40 5.04 -22.38
N SER A 172 -6.36 5.59 -23.05
CA SER A 172 -6.55 6.41 -24.23
C SER A 172 -7.14 5.65 -25.44
N LEU A 173 -6.97 4.33 -25.46
CA LEU A 173 -7.55 3.45 -26.50
C LEU A 173 -8.93 2.90 -26.12
N SER A 174 -9.37 3.06 -24.87
CA SER A 174 -10.72 2.73 -24.43
C SER A 174 -11.58 3.99 -24.47
N ASP A 175 -12.82 3.90 -24.98
CA ASP A 175 -13.75 5.05 -25.07
C ASP A 175 -14.18 5.65 -23.70
N ASN A 176 -13.61 5.19 -22.61
CA ASN A 176 -13.84 5.67 -21.25
C ASN A 176 -12.77 6.71 -20.84
N TYR A 177 -12.98 7.96 -21.22
CA TYR A 177 -12.10 9.11 -20.92
C TYR A 177 -12.13 9.63 -19.46
N THR A 178 -12.63 8.87 -18.51
CA THR A 178 -12.63 9.29 -17.11
C THR A 178 -11.48 8.64 -16.35
N TYR A 179 -10.25 9.07 -16.63
CA TYR A 179 -9.10 8.80 -15.75
C TYR A 179 -8.84 10.01 -14.87
N ASP A 180 -9.15 9.88 -13.58
CA ASP A 180 -8.72 10.83 -12.56
C ASP A 180 -7.19 10.73 -12.42
N VAL A 181 -6.49 11.70 -12.97
CA VAL A 181 -5.03 11.86 -12.81
C VAL A 181 -4.80 12.54 -11.45
N ALA A 182 -5.15 11.85 -10.36
CA ALA A 182 -4.85 12.32 -9.02
C ALA A 182 -3.46 11.83 -8.55
#